data_b9647e62f002545d00a05ed74ccc2da1
#
_entry.id   b9647e62f002545d00a05ed74ccc2da1
#
_cell.length_a   1.000
_cell.length_b   1.000
_cell.length_c   1.000
_cell.angle_alpha   90.00
_cell.angle_beta   90.00
_cell.angle_gamma   90.00
#
_symmetry.space_group_name_H-M   'P 1'
#
loop_
_entity.id
_entity.type
_entity.pdbx_description
1 polymer ?
#
loop_
_entity_poly.entity_id
_entity_poly.type
_entity_poly.pdbx_seq_one_letter_code
_entity_poly.pdbx_strand_id
1 'polypeptide(L)'
;MVFTRPRILEVPEVAPAAPALGGVMIEPAQEPERKRIPGIELPLQPALPGPRFAAAAIDLVIVLAGVAGFLEILFRLSGSLPPIRQTIILTAAAAAILWAAYQFLLLVFSGTTVGLRIVHLDLRRFDDSPVPRGTRRWRALASFLSVAALGLGYAWCFLDEDQLCWHDRITGTYLAPSGSYRAQSGDAGNESP
;
A
#
# COMPACT_ATOMS: atom_id res chain seq x y z
N MET A 1 -23.64 -27.78 46.13
CA MET A 1 -23.72 -26.33 45.87
C MET A 1 -23.87 -26.13 44.40
N VAL A 2 -25.08 -25.78 43.97
CA VAL A 2 -25.38 -25.54 42.53
C VAL A 2 -25.18 -24.05 42.28
N PHE A 3 -24.16 -23.70 41.47
CA PHE A 3 -23.93 -22.32 41.05
C PHE A 3 -24.94 -21.95 39.96
N THR A 4 -25.97 -21.19 40.33
CA THR A 4 -26.91 -20.58 39.39
C THR A 4 -26.24 -19.39 38.69
N ARG A 5 -26.02 -19.48 37.38
CA ARG A 5 -25.52 -18.37 36.57
C ARG A 5 -26.55 -17.22 36.60
N PRO A 6 -26.14 -15.95 36.78
CA PRO A 6 -27.07 -14.83 36.69
C PRO A 6 -27.65 -14.74 35.28
N ARG A 7 -28.98 -14.66 35.20
CA ARG A 7 -29.73 -14.43 33.97
C ARG A 7 -29.43 -13.01 33.51
N ILE A 8 -28.84 -12.86 32.35
CA ILE A 8 -28.68 -11.56 31.69
C ILE A 8 -30.10 -11.10 31.37
N LEU A 9 -30.53 -10.00 31.98
CA LEU A 9 -31.78 -9.32 31.65
C LEU A 9 -31.70 -8.85 30.18
N GLU A 10 -32.50 -9.44 29.31
CA GLU A 10 -32.72 -8.94 27.97
C GLU A 10 -33.30 -7.50 28.11
N VAL A 11 -32.51 -6.52 27.72
CA VAL A 11 -32.99 -5.14 27.60
C VAL A 11 -33.97 -5.13 26.44
N PRO A 12 -35.24 -4.72 26.67
CA PRO A 12 -36.22 -4.64 25.56
C PRO A 12 -35.68 -3.66 24.53
N GLU A 13 -35.56 -4.11 23.29
CA GLU A 13 -35.18 -3.30 22.14
C GLU A 13 -36.24 -2.21 21.95
N VAL A 14 -35.87 -0.98 22.36
CA VAL A 14 -36.73 0.19 22.17
C VAL A 14 -36.76 0.48 20.66
N ALA A 15 -37.89 0.24 20.03
CA ALA A 15 -38.09 0.59 18.65
C ALA A 15 -37.78 2.09 18.44
N PRO A 16 -36.96 2.44 17.44
CA PRO A 16 -36.61 3.84 17.17
C PRO A 16 -37.89 4.63 16.86
N ALA A 17 -38.07 5.77 17.56
CA ALA A 17 -39.20 6.66 17.35
C ALA A 17 -39.23 7.13 15.89
N ALA A 18 -40.39 7.04 15.25
CA ALA A 18 -40.59 7.50 13.88
C ALA A 18 -40.21 9.00 13.76
N PRO A 19 -39.43 9.39 12.73
CA PRO A 19 -39.05 10.77 12.55
C PRO A 19 -40.25 11.67 12.27
N ALA A 20 -40.39 12.73 13.07
CA ALA A 20 -41.53 13.65 13.09
C ALA A 20 -41.54 14.66 11.92
N LEU A 21 -40.83 14.47 10.84
CA LEU A 21 -40.75 15.35 9.67
C LEU A 21 -41.00 14.58 8.37
N GLY A 22 -42.22 14.77 7.87
CA GLY A 22 -42.73 14.51 6.51
C GLY A 22 -41.85 13.75 5.52
N GLY A 23 -42.01 12.43 5.44
CA GLY A 23 -42.10 11.75 4.15
C GLY A 23 -40.84 11.54 3.30
N VAL A 24 -39.64 11.92 3.73
CA VAL A 24 -38.40 11.52 3.05
C VAL A 24 -37.68 10.51 3.94
N MET A 25 -37.98 9.25 3.70
CA MET A 25 -37.23 8.13 4.23
C MET A 25 -35.89 8.09 3.45
N ILE A 26 -34.88 8.72 3.96
CA ILE A 26 -33.49 8.48 3.50
C ILE A 26 -33.13 7.11 4.08
N GLU A 27 -33.45 6.08 3.31
CA GLU A 27 -32.93 4.76 3.56
C GLU A 27 -31.40 4.89 3.48
N PRO A 28 -30.65 4.67 4.57
CA PRO A 28 -29.20 4.68 4.46
C PRO A 28 -28.88 3.65 3.39
N ALA A 29 -28.22 4.10 2.32
CA ALA A 29 -27.74 3.20 1.28
C ALA A 29 -26.98 2.10 2.02
N GLN A 30 -27.58 0.90 2.07
CA GLN A 30 -26.90 -0.27 2.58
C GLN A 30 -25.71 -0.44 1.65
N GLU A 31 -24.53 0.02 2.11
CA GLU A 31 -23.29 -0.47 1.53
C GLU A 31 -23.47 -1.98 1.48
N PRO A 32 -23.31 -2.61 0.30
CA PRO A 32 -23.46 -4.04 0.19
C PRO A 32 -22.53 -4.65 1.23
N GLU A 33 -23.08 -5.15 2.34
CA GLU A 33 -22.35 -5.97 3.28
C GLU A 33 -21.72 -7.07 2.45
N ARG A 34 -20.42 -6.92 2.16
CA ARG A 34 -19.64 -8.02 1.65
C ARG A 34 -19.79 -9.10 2.70
N LYS A 35 -20.62 -10.11 2.44
CA LYS A 35 -20.76 -11.29 3.25
C LYS A 35 -19.37 -11.83 3.47
N ARG A 36 -18.75 -11.46 4.61
CA ARG A 36 -17.61 -12.20 5.12
C ARG A 36 -18.14 -13.59 5.35
N ILE A 37 -17.73 -14.53 4.52
CA ILE A 37 -17.98 -15.94 4.76
C ILE A 37 -17.16 -16.26 6.02
N PRO A 38 -17.80 -16.54 7.18
CA PRO A 38 -17.06 -16.81 8.39
C PRO A 38 -16.31 -18.12 8.18
N GLY A 39 -14.98 -18.09 8.20
CA GLY A 39 -14.18 -19.30 8.30
C GLY A 39 -13.15 -19.56 7.21
N ILE A 40 -13.05 -18.73 6.17
CA ILE A 40 -11.93 -18.82 5.23
C ILE A 40 -11.11 -17.53 5.35
N GLU A 41 -10.22 -17.50 6.32
CA GLU A 41 -9.07 -16.59 6.28
C GLU A 41 -8.16 -17.13 5.19
N LEU A 42 -8.34 -16.60 3.96
CA LEU A 42 -7.39 -16.87 2.88
C LEU A 42 -6.05 -16.32 3.34
N PRO A 43 -5.00 -17.15 3.42
CA PRO A 43 -3.69 -16.67 3.85
C PRO A 43 -3.26 -15.57 2.88
N LEU A 44 -2.81 -14.43 3.43
CA LEU A 44 -2.19 -13.37 2.66
C LEU A 44 -1.12 -14.00 1.77
N GLN A 45 -1.16 -13.74 0.47
CA GLN A 45 -0.12 -14.17 -0.47
C GLN A 45 0.75 -12.98 -0.85
N PRO A 46 1.64 -12.55 0.04
CA PRO A 46 2.55 -11.47 -0.27
C PRO A 46 3.52 -11.91 -1.36
N ALA A 47 3.86 -11.00 -2.25
CA ALA A 47 4.86 -11.25 -3.27
C ALA A 47 6.19 -11.61 -2.61
N LEU A 48 6.88 -12.60 -3.16
CA LEU A 48 8.23 -12.98 -2.73
C LEU A 48 9.18 -11.77 -2.73
N PRO A 49 10.23 -11.75 -1.88
CA PRO A 49 11.20 -10.65 -1.85
C PRO A 49 11.88 -10.40 -3.20
N GLY A 50 12.19 -11.43 -3.98
CA GLY A 50 12.87 -11.31 -5.27
C GLY A 50 12.20 -10.34 -6.24
N PRO A 51 10.92 -10.52 -6.61
CA PRO A 51 10.18 -9.56 -7.45
C PRO A 51 10.15 -8.14 -6.88
N ARG A 52 10.08 -7.97 -5.56
CA ARG A 52 10.11 -6.64 -4.92
C ARG A 52 11.46 -5.94 -5.13
N PHE A 53 12.57 -6.69 -5.02
CA PHE A 53 13.90 -6.16 -5.32
C PHE A 53 14.09 -5.85 -6.79
N ALA A 54 13.57 -6.67 -7.69
CA ALA A 54 13.60 -6.39 -9.12
C ALA A 54 12.84 -5.09 -9.46
N ALA A 55 11.66 -4.89 -8.89
CA ALA A 55 10.91 -3.64 -9.03
C ALA A 55 11.70 -2.44 -8.51
N ALA A 56 12.29 -2.55 -7.30
CA ALA A 56 13.10 -1.49 -6.71
C ALA A 56 14.35 -1.19 -7.54
N ALA A 57 15.00 -2.19 -8.14
CA ALA A 57 16.14 -2.00 -9.03
C ALA A 57 15.76 -1.24 -10.30
N ILE A 58 14.61 -1.56 -10.90
CA ILE A 58 14.10 -0.84 -12.07
C ILE A 58 13.80 0.63 -11.71
N ASP A 59 13.13 0.87 -10.60
CA ASP A 59 12.83 2.22 -10.11
C ASP A 59 14.12 3.00 -9.82
N LEU A 60 15.14 2.36 -9.25
CA LEU A 60 16.46 2.94 -9.02
C LEU A 60 17.12 3.37 -10.34
N VAL A 61 17.11 2.52 -11.37
CA VAL A 61 17.68 2.86 -12.67
C VAL A 61 17.00 4.10 -13.27
N ILE A 62 15.68 4.22 -13.15
CA ILE A 62 14.92 5.38 -13.63
C ILE A 62 15.37 6.66 -12.88
N VAL A 63 15.50 6.59 -11.56
CA VAL A 63 15.95 7.72 -10.76
C VAL A 63 17.39 8.10 -11.09
N LEU A 64 18.30 7.13 -11.25
CA LEU A 64 19.69 7.38 -11.64
C LEU A 64 19.80 8.02 -13.02
N ALA A 65 18.97 7.60 -13.98
CA ALA A 65 18.90 8.25 -15.29
C ALA A 65 18.44 9.72 -15.16
N GLY A 66 17.46 9.98 -14.29
CA GLY A 66 17.04 11.37 -13.98
C GLY A 66 18.15 12.21 -13.35
N VAL A 67 18.92 11.64 -12.42
CA VAL A 67 20.09 12.30 -11.80
C VAL A 67 21.17 12.57 -12.83
N ALA A 68 21.47 11.62 -13.72
CA ALA A 68 22.43 11.80 -14.78
C ALA A 68 22.03 12.94 -15.73
N GLY A 69 20.74 12.99 -16.11
CA GLY A 69 20.19 14.09 -16.89
C GLY A 69 20.30 15.45 -16.17
N PHE A 70 20.05 15.48 -14.86
CA PHE A 70 20.23 16.69 -14.06
C PHE A 70 21.69 17.17 -14.07
N LEU A 71 22.64 16.27 -13.89
CA LEU A 71 24.08 16.62 -13.91
C LEU A 71 24.53 17.09 -15.30
N GLU A 72 24.04 16.48 -16.35
CA GLU A 72 24.32 16.91 -17.73
C GLU A 72 23.81 18.33 -17.99
N ILE A 73 22.57 18.61 -17.57
CA ILE A 73 22.00 19.97 -17.69
C ILE A 73 22.83 20.97 -16.87
N LEU A 74 23.19 20.61 -15.63
CA LEU A 74 24.01 21.47 -14.78
C LEU A 74 25.35 21.78 -15.43
N PHE A 75 26.02 20.77 -16.00
CA PHE A 75 27.30 20.94 -16.70
C PHE A 75 27.16 21.84 -17.92
N ARG A 76 26.13 21.65 -18.74
CA ARG A 76 25.88 22.48 -19.94
C ARG A 76 25.59 23.96 -19.61
N LEU A 77 24.88 24.22 -18.52
CA LEU A 77 24.53 25.58 -18.10
C LEU A 77 25.71 26.28 -17.42
N SER A 78 26.53 25.58 -16.66
CA SER A 78 27.62 26.17 -15.88
C SER A 78 28.99 26.12 -16.59
N GLY A 79 29.11 25.34 -17.67
CA GLY A 79 30.38 25.13 -18.39
C GLY A 79 31.43 24.29 -17.59
N SER A 80 31.20 24.08 -16.32
CA SER A 80 32.07 23.26 -15.45
C SER A 80 31.24 22.72 -14.27
N LEU A 81 31.67 21.60 -13.70
CA LEU A 81 31.11 21.11 -12.45
C LEU A 81 31.66 21.90 -11.26
N PRO A 82 30.84 22.15 -10.21
CA PRO A 82 31.32 22.73 -8.97
C PRO A 82 32.42 21.88 -8.31
N PRO A 83 33.14 22.41 -7.30
CA PRO A 83 34.07 21.61 -6.52
C PRO A 83 33.42 20.30 -6.04
N ILE A 84 34.23 19.23 -6.00
CA ILE A 84 33.73 17.84 -5.76
C ILE A 84 32.79 17.72 -4.56
N ARG A 85 33.06 18.42 -3.47
CA ARG A 85 32.18 18.42 -2.29
C ARG A 85 30.78 18.95 -2.59
N GLN A 86 30.70 20.05 -3.33
CA GLN A 86 29.42 20.66 -3.71
C GLN A 86 28.68 19.78 -4.72
N THR A 87 29.39 19.20 -5.67
CA THR A 87 28.82 18.25 -6.65
C THR A 87 28.21 17.05 -5.95
N ILE A 88 28.90 16.45 -4.95
CA ILE A 88 28.35 15.32 -4.18
C ILE A 88 27.07 15.74 -3.46
N ILE A 89 27.06 16.88 -2.77
CA ILE A 89 25.90 17.36 -2.02
C ILE A 89 24.71 17.63 -2.97
N LEU A 90 24.95 18.32 -4.10
CA LEU A 90 23.90 18.61 -5.08
C LEU A 90 23.34 17.33 -5.72
N THR A 91 24.22 16.40 -6.07
CA THR A 91 23.82 15.10 -6.63
C THR A 91 22.98 14.30 -5.65
N ALA A 92 23.42 14.21 -4.38
CA ALA A 92 22.69 13.53 -3.34
C ALA A 92 21.32 14.17 -3.07
N ALA A 93 21.26 15.50 -3.02
CA ALA A 93 20.01 16.24 -2.85
C ALA A 93 19.06 16.03 -4.04
N ALA A 94 19.58 16.14 -5.29
CA ALA A 94 18.81 15.87 -6.49
C ALA A 94 18.28 14.44 -6.53
N ALA A 95 19.12 13.46 -6.19
CA ALA A 95 18.72 12.05 -6.12
C ALA A 95 17.60 11.83 -5.09
N ALA A 96 17.74 12.40 -3.89
CA ALA A 96 16.73 12.29 -2.84
C ALA A 96 15.40 12.93 -3.26
N ILE A 97 15.43 14.14 -3.85
CA ILE A 97 14.23 14.84 -4.31
C ILE A 97 13.56 14.08 -5.46
N LEU A 98 14.32 13.67 -6.47
CA LEU A 98 13.80 12.92 -7.61
C LEU A 98 13.19 11.60 -7.18
N TRP A 99 13.89 10.85 -6.32
CA TRP A 99 13.38 9.61 -5.78
C TRP A 99 12.10 9.81 -4.96
N ALA A 100 12.08 10.80 -4.06
CA ALA A 100 10.91 11.09 -3.24
C ALA A 100 9.70 11.54 -4.09
N ALA A 101 9.93 12.43 -5.05
CA ALA A 101 8.89 12.88 -5.97
C ALA A 101 8.36 11.72 -6.84
N TYR A 102 9.25 10.92 -7.41
CA TYR A 102 8.91 9.75 -8.22
C TYR A 102 8.05 8.76 -7.42
N GLN A 103 8.51 8.34 -6.25
CA GLN A 103 7.78 7.40 -5.40
C GLN A 103 6.43 7.97 -4.95
N PHE A 104 6.42 9.20 -4.46
CA PHE A 104 5.20 9.82 -3.97
C PHE A 104 4.16 9.99 -5.08
N LEU A 105 4.53 10.58 -6.21
CA LEU A 105 3.61 10.84 -7.30
C LEU A 105 3.04 9.55 -7.88
N LEU A 106 3.88 8.57 -8.19
CA LEU A 106 3.42 7.32 -8.80
C LEU A 106 2.61 6.48 -7.81
N LEU A 107 3.06 6.32 -6.57
CA LEU A 107 2.35 5.52 -5.60
C LEU A 107 0.99 6.13 -5.22
N VAL A 108 0.92 7.45 -5.04
CA VAL A 108 -0.32 8.14 -4.64
C VAL A 108 -1.32 8.23 -5.78
N PHE A 109 -0.89 8.65 -6.97
CA PHE A 109 -1.80 8.89 -8.08
C PHE A 109 -2.06 7.64 -8.93
N SER A 110 -1.02 6.88 -9.25
CA SER A 110 -1.13 5.66 -10.05
C SER A 110 -1.42 4.41 -9.21
N GLY A 111 -1.02 4.42 -7.92
CA GLY A 111 -1.10 3.24 -7.04
C GLY A 111 0.01 2.22 -7.23
N THR A 112 0.85 2.40 -8.25
CA THR A 112 1.98 1.53 -8.56
C THR A 112 3.14 2.36 -9.08
N THR A 113 4.39 1.93 -8.86
CA THR A 113 5.57 2.48 -9.54
C THR A 113 5.78 1.80 -10.90
N VAL A 114 6.67 2.34 -11.71
CA VAL A 114 7.01 1.72 -13.01
C VAL A 114 7.63 0.34 -12.79
N GLY A 115 8.52 0.21 -11.80
CA GLY A 115 9.13 -1.07 -11.45
C GLY A 115 8.09 -2.11 -11.01
N LEU A 116 7.16 -1.75 -10.14
CA LEU A 116 6.08 -2.64 -9.70
C LEU A 116 5.20 -3.09 -10.87
N ARG A 117 4.90 -2.16 -11.80
CA ARG A 117 4.08 -2.46 -12.98
C ARG A 117 4.78 -3.44 -13.93
N ILE A 118 6.08 -3.27 -14.17
CA ILE A 118 6.87 -4.15 -15.03
C ILE A 118 6.96 -5.56 -14.45
N VAL A 119 7.10 -5.66 -13.14
CA VAL A 119 7.19 -6.95 -12.42
C VAL A 119 5.80 -7.55 -12.11
N HIS A 120 4.72 -6.90 -12.56
CA HIS A 120 3.34 -7.34 -12.35
C HIS A 120 2.98 -7.49 -10.86
N LEU A 121 3.32 -6.50 -10.06
CA LEU A 121 2.95 -6.41 -8.65
C LEU A 121 1.92 -5.30 -8.42
N ASP A 122 0.84 -5.64 -7.74
CA ASP A 122 -0.23 -4.73 -7.35
C ASP A 122 -0.23 -4.47 -5.84
N LEU A 123 -0.55 -3.24 -5.47
CA LEU A 123 -0.73 -2.86 -4.08
C LEU A 123 -2.15 -3.21 -3.63
N ARG A 124 -2.27 -4.04 -2.59
CA ARG A 124 -3.53 -4.50 -2.00
C ARG A 124 -3.61 -4.18 -0.51
N ARG A 125 -4.82 -4.09 0.02
CA ARG A 125 -5.06 -4.09 1.45
C ARG A 125 -5.20 -5.53 1.95
N PHE A 126 -5.06 -5.73 3.27
CA PHE A 126 -5.27 -7.05 3.90
C PHE A 126 -6.69 -7.61 3.71
N ASP A 127 -7.65 -6.76 3.41
CA ASP A 127 -9.03 -7.13 3.09
C ASP A 127 -9.30 -7.27 1.56
N ASP A 128 -8.23 -7.33 0.75
CA ASP A 128 -8.25 -7.37 -0.72
C ASP A 128 -8.99 -6.21 -1.41
N SER A 129 -9.41 -5.20 -0.64
CA SER A 129 -10.04 -4.01 -1.19
C SER A 129 -9.01 -3.11 -1.89
N PRO A 130 -9.46 -2.27 -2.85
CA PRO A 130 -8.58 -1.30 -3.48
C PRO A 130 -8.06 -0.27 -2.46
N VAL A 131 -6.76 0.02 -2.51
CA VAL A 131 -6.12 0.93 -1.56
C VAL A 131 -6.52 2.37 -1.84
N PRO A 132 -7.18 3.08 -0.89
CA PRO A 132 -7.57 4.47 -1.07
C PRO A 132 -6.34 5.39 -1.10
N ARG A 133 -6.46 6.57 -1.75
CA ARG A 133 -5.36 7.54 -1.90
C ARG A 133 -4.76 7.97 -0.56
N GLY A 134 -5.56 8.07 0.50
CA GLY A 134 -5.08 8.39 1.85
C GLY A 134 -4.08 7.37 2.35
N THR A 135 -4.40 6.09 2.28
CA THR A 135 -3.51 4.99 2.70
C THR A 135 -2.24 4.94 1.83
N ARG A 136 -2.34 5.21 0.51
CA ARG A 136 -1.17 5.28 -0.37
C ARG A 136 -0.20 6.40 0.04
N ARG A 137 -0.71 7.58 0.47
CA ARG A 137 0.11 8.67 1.01
C ARG A 137 0.83 8.23 2.28
N TRP A 138 0.13 7.64 3.23
CA TRP A 138 0.73 7.13 4.47
C TRP A 138 1.79 6.07 4.20
N ARG A 139 1.53 5.17 3.24
CA ARG A 139 2.51 4.17 2.81
C ARG A 139 3.77 4.81 2.22
N ALA A 140 3.63 5.81 1.35
CA ALA A 140 4.77 6.54 0.79
C ALA A 140 5.59 7.23 1.90
N LEU A 141 4.93 7.89 2.85
CA LEU A 141 5.61 8.52 3.99
C LEU A 141 6.31 7.48 4.88
N ALA A 142 5.68 6.36 5.17
CA ALA A 142 6.28 5.29 5.95
C ALA A 142 7.47 4.64 5.23
N SER A 143 7.44 4.53 3.89
CA SER A 143 8.58 4.05 3.11
C SER A 143 9.74 5.04 3.14
N PHE A 144 9.48 6.37 3.11
CA PHE A 144 10.53 7.38 3.27
C PHE A 144 11.17 7.32 4.65
N LEU A 145 10.37 7.14 5.70
CA LEU A 145 10.87 6.94 7.04
C LEU A 145 11.74 5.66 7.15
N SER A 146 11.34 4.59 6.46
CA SER A 146 12.11 3.34 6.40
C SER A 146 13.49 3.55 5.74
N VAL A 147 13.56 4.36 4.68
CA VAL A 147 14.84 4.72 4.03
C VAL A 147 15.68 5.61 4.94
N ALA A 148 15.08 6.62 5.58
CA ALA A 148 15.76 7.50 6.54
C ALA A 148 16.35 6.71 7.73
N ALA A 149 15.69 5.62 8.13
CA ALA A 149 16.17 4.66 9.13
C ALA A 149 17.15 3.63 8.54
N LEU A 150 17.97 4.01 7.56
CA LEU A 150 18.98 3.16 6.90
C LEU A 150 18.39 1.88 6.27
N GLY A 151 17.14 1.92 5.86
CA GLY A 151 16.46 0.78 5.24
C GLY A 151 15.99 -0.30 6.20
N LEU A 152 16.08 -0.10 7.51
CA LEU A 152 15.66 -1.09 8.52
C LEU A 152 14.20 -1.53 8.34
N GLY A 153 13.33 -0.62 7.91
CA GLY A 153 11.93 -0.96 7.64
C GLY A 153 11.73 -1.92 6.45
N TYR A 154 12.64 -1.90 5.48
CA TYR A 154 12.68 -2.88 4.39
C TYR A 154 13.36 -4.17 4.82
N ALA A 155 14.42 -4.09 5.63
CA ALA A 155 15.10 -5.27 6.16
C ALA A 155 14.19 -6.12 7.06
N TRP A 156 13.18 -5.50 7.67
CA TRP A 156 12.19 -6.18 8.50
C TRP A 156 11.49 -7.33 7.79
N CYS A 157 11.27 -7.24 6.47
CA CYS A 157 10.59 -8.30 5.71
C CYS A 157 11.36 -9.64 5.67
N PHE A 158 12.65 -9.65 6.01
CA PHE A 158 13.43 -10.90 6.14
C PHE A 158 13.30 -11.57 7.50
N LEU A 159 12.86 -10.79 8.51
CA LEU A 159 12.67 -11.25 9.89
C LEU A 159 11.21 -11.60 10.17
N ASP A 160 10.29 -11.10 9.34
CA ASP A 160 8.85 -11.26 9.50
C ASP A 160 8.38 -12.58 8.87
N GLU A 161 7.60 -13.37 9.61
CA GLU A 161 7.05 -14.66 9.15
C GLU A 161 6.17 -14.49 7.90
N ASP A 162 5.42 -13.37 7.82
CA ASP A 162 4.55 -13.03 6.70
C ASP A 162 5.31 -12.31 5.56
N GLN A 163 6.63 -12.10 5.68
CA GLN A 163 7.44 -11.37 4.73
C GLN A 163 6.93 -9.94 4.42
N LEU A 164 6.29 -9.31 5.40
CA LEU A 164 5.77 -7.95 5.31
C LEU A 164 6.83 -6.95 5.76
N CYS A 165 7.02 -5.87 4.99
CA CYS A 165 7.84 -4.77 5.43
C CYS A 165 7.13 -3.98 6.55
N TRP A 166 7.87 -3.25 7.35
CA TRP A 166 7.32 -2.43 8.44
C TRP A 166 6.23 -1.44 7.95
N HIS A 167 6.45 -0.78 6.82
CA HIS A 167 5.47 0.11 6.22
C HIS A 167 4.23 -0.62 5.68
N ASP A 168 4.34 -1.91 5.32
CA ASP A 168 3.22 -2.77 4.95
C ASP A 168 2.29 -2.99 6.14
N ARG A 169 2.86 -3.34 7.30
CA ARG A 169 2.11 -3.58 8.54
C ARG A 169 1.40 -2.34 9.05
N ILE A 170 2.09 -1.17 9.08
CA ILE A 170 1.49 0.08 9.57
C ILE A 170 0.32 0.53 8.71
N THR A 171 0.40 0.32 7.40
CA THR A 171 -0.63 0.77 6.47
C THR A 171 -1.69 -0.29 6.15
N GLY A 172 -1.56 -1.50 6.69
CA GLY A 172 -2.47 -2.61 6.42
C GLY A 172 -2.54 -2.97 4.93
N THR A 173 -1.39 -2.89 4.23
CA THR A 173 -1.28 -3.12 2.78
C THR A 173 -0.14 -4.07 2.49
N TYR A 174 -0.18 -4.74 1.34
CA TYR A 174 0.87 -5.65 0.89
C TYR A 174 0.99 -5.62 -0.64
N LEU A 175 2.11 -6.12 -1.15
CA LEU A 175 2.31 -6.31 -2.59
C LEU A 175 1.93 -7.74 -2.96
N ALA A 176 1.02 -7.89 -3.91
CA ALA A 176 0.57 -9.17 -4.45
C ALA A 176 0.88 -9.28 -5.94
N PRO A 177 1.08 -10.48 -6.48
CA PRO A 177 1.15 -10.70 -7.93
C PRO A 177 -0.17 -10.29 -8.60
N SER A 178 -0.12 -9.53 -9.70
CA SER A 178 -1.29 -8.96 -10.40
C SER A 178 -2.30 -10.00 -10.92
N GLY A 179 -1.94 -11.28 -10.95
CA GLY A 179 -2.79 -12.37 -11.47
C GLY A 179 -3.53 -13.17 -10.39
N SER A 180 -3.13 -13.09 -9.13
CA SER A 180 -3.62 -13.99 -8.08
C SER A 180 -5.12 -13.83 -7.79
N TYR A 181 -5.67 -12.63 -7.91
CA TYR A 181 -7.11 -12.38 -7.68
C TYR A 181 -8.01 -12.84 -8.84
N ARG A 182 -7.52 -12.79 -10.09
CA ARG A 182 -8.31 -13.20 -11.25
C ARG A 182 -8.56 -14.71 -11.29
N ALA A 183 -7.61 -15.48 -10.77
CA ALA A 183 -7.76 -16.94 -10.65
C ALA A 183 -8.81 -17.31 -9.60
N GLN A 184 -8.85 -16.59 -8.47
CA GLN A 184 -9.80 -16.87 -7.38
C GLN A 184 -11.24 -16.44 -7.69
N SER A 185 -11.43 -15.35 -8.45
CA SER A 185 -12.78 -14.91 -8.86
C SER A 185 -13.35 -15.71 -10.04
N GLY A 186 -12.50 -16.34 -10.84
CA GLY A 186 -12.90 -17.20 -11.96
C GLY A 186 -13.36 -18.59 -11.51
N ASP A 187 -12.80 -19.12 -10.44
CA ASP A 187 -13.14 -20.45 -9.92
C ASP A 187 -14.47 -20.47 -9.15
N ALA A 188 -14.78 -19.36 -8.47
CA ALA A 188 -16.05 -19.22 -7.74
C ALA A 188 -17.29 -19.06 -8.66
N GLY A 189 -17.11 -18.81 -9.96
CA GLY A 189 -18.19 -18.67 -10.95
C GLY A 189 -18.55 -19.98 -11.70
N ASN A 190 -17.75 -21.03 -11.54
CA ASN A 190 -17.94 -22.28 -12.28
C ASN A 190 -18.51 -23.44 -11.43
N GLU A 191 -18.77 -23.20 -10.14
CA GLU A 191 -19.43 -24.16 -9.26
C GLU A 191 -20.92 -23.78 -9.05
N SER A 192 -21.66 -23.69 -10.14
CA SER A 192 -23.13 -23.72 -10.06
C SER A 192 -23.62 -24.99 -10.76
N PRO A 193 -24.28 -25.92 -10.03
CA PRO A 193 -24.86 -27.14 -10.61
C PRO A 193 -26.06 -26.83 -11.49
#